data_66baecc67859f07377f415ccda755a46
#
_entry.id   66baecc67859f07377f415ccda755a46
#
_cell.length_a   1.000
_cell.length_b   1.000
_cell.length_c   1.000
_cell.angle_alpha   90.00
_cell.angle_beta   90.00
_cell.angle_gamma   90.00
#
_symmetry.space_group_name_H-M   'P 1'
#
loop_
_entity.id
_entity.type
_entity.pdbx_description
1 polymer ?
#
loop_
_entity_poly.entity_id
_entity_poly.type
_entity_poly.pdbx_seq_one_letter_code
_entity_poly.pdbx_strand_id
1 'polypeptide(L)'
;MRKPPNERLTGQPRTPAEAGGQVEEAGPQPSPGNDKHIPERKCILSGAHGARDDLIRLALGPDGQVAPDVRAKAPGRGAWIGVDRATLDTANEKGKLKGALARSFKSGAVSAPADLGAQIETALRRAVLDRLGLEARAGNLLSGAEKIEGAARKGDVHLLIHASDAGADGRSKLDQAWRMGGGEPQGLVFPEERAILSLALGRQNVVHVALIDRAAAARVRHALDRWRAFIGPNEGQIAATAGPPVASAVDGYEG
;
A
#
# COMPACT_ATOMS: atom_id res chain seq x y z
N MET A 1 -45.48 -48.90 -39.81
CA MET A 1 -45.33 -49.80 -40.97
C MET A 1 -44.01 -49.49 -41.69
N ARG A 2 -43.14 -50.48 -41.65
CA ARG A 2 -42.14 -50.90 -42.66
C ARG A 2 -41.07 -49.87 -43.17
N LYS A 3 -39.87 -50.07 -42.78
CA LYS A 3 -38.60 -50.10 -43.52
C LYS A 3 -38.73 -51.08 -44.74
N PRO A 4 -37.82 -51.17 -45.73
CA PRO A 4 -36.41 -50.83 -45.97
C PRO A 4 -36.10 -50.58 -47.49
N PRO A 5 -34.94 -50.93 -48.13
CA PRO A 5 -33.56 -51.06 -47.72
C PRO A 5 -32.54 -50.40 -48.69
N ASN A 6 -31.31 -50.27 -48.21
CA ASN A 6 -29.96 -50.58 -48.72
C ASN A 6 -29.74 -50.89 -50.22
N GLU A 7 -28.66 -50.30 -50.82
CA GLU A 7 -27.68 -51.07 -51.56
C GLU A 7 -26.41 -50.30 -51.91
N ARG A 8 -25.34 -51.03 -51.79
CA ARG A 8 -23.90 -50.78 -51.99
C ARG A 8 -23.57 -50.57 -53.48
N LEU A 9 -22.35 -49.95 -53.71
CA LEU A 9 -21.30 -50.47 -54.63
C LEU A 9 -20.06 -49.56 -54.50
N THR A 10 -19.03 -50.03 -53.91
CA THR A 10 -17.71 -50.53 -54.35
C THR A 10 -16.95 -49.67 -55.35
N GLY A 11 -15.73 -49.34 -54.97
CA GLY A 11 -14.65 -48.89 -55.89
C GLY A 11 -13.51 -48.19 -55.17
N GLN A 12 -12.51 -48.96 -54.74
CA GLN A 12 -11.10 -48.55 -54.47
C GLN A 12 -10.31 -48.62 -55.80
N PRO A 13 -9.02 -48.27 -55.85
CA PRO A 13 -8.14 -47.35 -55.11
C PRO A 13 -7.27 -46.47 -56.06
N ARG A 14 -6.53 -45.46 -55.49
CA ARG A 14 -5.17 -45.07 -55.95
C ARG A 14 -4.54 -44.03 -55.03
N THR A 15 -3.52 -44.36 -54.36
CA THR A 15 -2.42 -43.52 -53.86
C THR A 15 -1.35 -43.37 -54.96
N PRO A 16 -0.25 -42.56 -54.84
CA PRO A 16 0.22 -41.68 -53.77
C PRO A 16 0.70 -40.29 -54.28
N ALA A 17 0.99 -39.34 -53.41
CA ALA A 17 2.24 -38.58 -53.46
C ALA A 17 2.31 -37.56 -52.31
N GLU A 18 3.43 -37.60 -51.66
CA GLU A 18 3.92 -36.80 -50.56
C GLU A 18 3.93 -35.28 -50.85
N ALA A 19 3.56 -34.46 -49.85
CA ALA A 19 4.21 -33.19 -49.56
C ALA A 19 3.98 -32.84 -48.10
N GLY A 20 5.05 -32.93 -47.31
CA GLY A 20 5.10 -32.54 -45.91
C GLY A 20 4.83 -31.07 -45.76
N GLY A 21 3.89 -30.75 -44.89
CA GLY A 21 3.67 -29.42 -44.31
C GLY A 21 3.32 -29.64 -42.87
N GLN A 22 4.30 -29.48 -41.98
CA GLN A 22 4.07 -29.45 -40.54
C GLN A 22 3.25 -28.19 -40.24
N VAL A 23 1.98 -28.33 -39.97
CA VAL A 23 1.18 -27.33 -39.32
C VAL A 23 1.50 -27.46 -37.83
N GLU A 24 2.36 -26.55 -37.37
CA GLU A 24 2.58 -26.28 -35.96
C GLU A 24 1.23 -25.89 -35.35
N GLU A 25 0.63 -26.77 -34.57
CA GLU A 25 -0.50 -26.49 -33.72
C GLU A 25 -0.07 -25.41 -32.71
N ALA A 26 -0.41 -24.16 -33.00
CA ALA A 26 -0.32 -23.09 -32.02
C ALA A 26 -1.24 -23.45 -30.86
N GLY A 27 -0.65 -23.93 -29.78
CA GLY A 27 -1.35 -24.14 -28.50
C GLY A 27 -2.08 -22.87 -28.08
N PRO A 28 -3.15 -22.97 -27.27
CA PRO A 28 -3.91 -21.82 -26.83
C PRO A 28 -2.97 -20.83 -26.13
N GLN A 29 -2.83 -19.65 -26.72
CA GLN A 29 -2.10 -18.55 -26.11
C GLN A 29 -2.74 -18.26 -24.77
N PRO A 30 -1.96 -18.13 -23.66
CA PRO A 30 -2.52 -17.70 -22.39
C PRO A 30 -3.17 -16.33 -22.60
N SER A 31 -4.44 -16.25 -22.28
CA SER A 31 -5.19 -14.99 -22.26
C SER A 31 -4.39 -13.97 -21.46
N PRO A 32 -4.25 -12.71 -21.92
CA PRO A 32 -3.56 -11.67 -21.16
C PRO A 32 -4.21 -11.60 -19.78
N GLY A 33 -3.36 -11.74 -18.75
CA GLY A 33 -3.79 -11.76 -17.36
C GLY A 33 -4.74 -10.60 -17.11
N ASN A 34 -5.76 -10.87 -16.34
CA ASN A 34 -6.75 -9.90 -15.87
C ASN A 34 -6.03 -8.89 -14.94
N ASP A 35 -5.25 -8.00 -15.52
CA ASP A 35 -4.73 -6.82 -14.85
C ASP A 35 -5.95 -6.02 -14.41
N LYS A 36 -6.33 -6.18 -13.14
CA LYS A 36 -7.39 -5.39 -12.53
C LYS A 36 -6.99 -3.94 -12.69
N HIS A 37 -7.50 -3.29 -13.70
CA HIS A 37 -7.29 -1.86 -13.95
C HIS A 37 -7.69 -1.10 -12.69
N ILE A 38 -6.70 -0.67 -11.90
CA ILE A 38 -6.94 0.14 -10.71
C ILE A 38 -7.41 1.50 -11.20
N PRO A 39 -8.64 1.92 -10.87
CA PRO A 39 -9.18 3.17 -11.38
C PRO A 39 -8.32 4.35 -10.91
N GLU A 40 -7.85 5.16 -11.84
CA GLU A 40 -7.15 6.40 -11.53
C GLU A 40 -8.10 7.50 -11.07
N ARG A 41 -7.58 8.38 -10.22
CA ARG A 41 -8.28 9.58 -9.76
C ARG A 41 -7.35 10.77 -9.86
N LYS A 42 -7.94 11.96 -9.99
CA LYS A 42 -7.20 13.22 -10.07
C LYS A 42 -7.25 13.94 -8.73
N CYS A 43 -6.10 14.35 -8.21
CA CYS A 43 -6.01 15.21 -7.05
C CYS A 43 -6.61 16.59 -7.35
N ILE A 44 -7.56 17.05 -6.52
CA ILE A 44 -8.24 18.34 -6.75
C ILE A 44 -7.36 19.56 -6.45
N LEU A 45 -6.25 19.39 -5.74
CA LEU A 45 -5.31 20.45 -5.38
C LEU A 45 -4.12 20.53 -6.34
N SER A 46 -3.43 19.40 -6.55
CA SER A 46 -2.24 19.37 -7.42
C SER A 46 -2.54 19.10 -8.88
N GLY A 47 -3.71 18.55 -9.20
CA GLY A 47 -4.04 18.11 -10.55
C GLY A 47 -3.36 16.79 -10.97
N ALA A 48 -2.48 16.23 -10.16
CA ALA A 48 -1.81 14.97 -10.44
C ALA A 48 -2.80 13.80 -10.43
N HIS A 49 -2.55 12.82 -11.31
CA HIS A 49 -3.27 11.57 -11.36
C HIS A 49 -2.57 10.53 -10.48
N GLY A 50 -3.33 9.64 -9.87
CA GLY A 50 -2.83 8.53 -9.06
C GLY A 50 -3.84 7.41 -8.93
N ALA A 51 -3.38 6.24 -8.51
CA ALA A 51 -4.26 5.13 -8.25
C ALA A 51 -5.28 5.52 -7.17
N ARG A 52 -6.53 5.09 -7.35
CA ARG A 52 -7.62 5.38 -6.41
C ARG A 52 -7.26 5.08 -4.96
N ASP A 53 -6.54 3.99 -4.75
CA ASP A 53 -6.24 3.48 -3.41
C ASP A 53 -5.08 4.25 -2.75
N ASP A 54 -4.26 4.96 -3.53
CA ASP A 54 -3.18 5.82 -3.02
C ASP A 54 -3.68 7.20 -2.60
N LEU A 55 -4.77 7.67 -3.20
CA LEU A 55 -5.35 8.97 -2.91
C LEU A 55 -6.32 8.90 -1.73
N ILE A 56 -6.49 10.02 -1.06
CA ILE A 56 -7.44 10.20 0.04
C ILE A 56 -8.75 10.76 -0.51
N ARG A 57 -9.84 10.06 -0.27
CA ARG A 57 -11.17 10.52 -0.64
C ARG A 57 -11.75 11.39 0.46
N LEU A 58 -12.38 12.50 0.04
CA LEU A 58 -13.26 13.32 0.87
C LEU A 58 -14.71 13.08 0.43
N ALA A 59 -15.58 12.84 1.37
CA ALA A 59 -17.02 12.71 1.14
C ALA A 59 -17.73 13.99 1.62
N LEU A 60 -18.83 14.35 0.96
CA LEU A 60 -19.67 15.48 1.35
C LEU A 60 -20.75 15.00 2.30
N GLY A 61 -20.81 15.59 3.48
CA GLY A 61 -21.88 15.37 4.46
C GLY A 61 -23.18 16.09 4.07
N PRO A 62 -24.31 15.73 4.71
CA PRO A 62 -25.61 16.35 4.47
C PRO A 62 -25.65 17.82 4.89
N ASP A 63 -24.75 18.24 5.77
CA ASP A 63 -24.56 19.61 6.27
C ASP A 63 -23.71 20.49 5.33
N GLY A 64 -23.27 19.95 4.20
CA GLY A 64 -22.37 20.63 3.27
C GLY A 64 -20.90 20.64 3.69
N GLN A 65 -20.53 20.00 4.79
CA GLN A 65 -19.13 19.86 5.18
C GLN A 65 -18.52 18.59 4.57
N VAL A 66 -17.24 18.67 4.21
CA VAL A 66 -16.49 17.48 3.79
C VAL A 66 -15.86 16.78 4.99
N ALA A 67 -15.84 15.45 4.91
CA ALA A 67 -15.19 14.59 5.89
C ALA A 67 -14.26 13.58 5.24
N PRO A 68 -13.22 13.08 5.94
CA PRO A 68 -12.33 12.04 5.45
C PRO A 68 -13.07 10.72 5.21
N ASP A 69 -12.93 10.16 4.01
CA ASP A 69 -13.39 8.81 3.67
C ASP A 69 -12.19 7.98 3.16
N VAL A 70 -11.22 7.76 4.04
CA VAL A 70 -9.94 7.11 3.71
C VAL A 70 -10.08 5.67 3.20
N ARG A 71 -11.25 5.04 3.41
CA ARG A 71 -11.60 3.71 2.89
C ARG A 71 -12.41 3.77 1.60
N ALA A 72 -12.78 4.95 1.14
CA ALA A 72 -13.60 5.21 -0.04
C ALA A 72 -14.92 4.41 -0.08
N LYS A 73 -15.63 4.36 1.06
CA LYS A 73 -16.88 3.60 1.25
C LYS A 73 -18.14 4.47 1.28
N ALA A 74 -17.99 5.77 1.53
CA ALA A 74 -19.14 6.66 1.57
C ALA A 74 -19.87 6.68 0.22
N PRO A 75 -21.21 6.76 0.22
CA PRO A 75 -21.98 6.85 -1.02
C PRO A 75 -21.74 8.18 -1.74
N GLY A 76 -22.15 8.25 -3.00
CA GLY A 76 -22.15 9.47 -3.79
C GLY A 76 -20.80 9.88 -4.32
N ARG A 77 -20.72 11.16 -4.74
CA ARG A 77 -19.52 11.78 -5.31
C ARG A 77 -18.48 12.03 -4.24
N GLY A 78 -17.20 11.85 -4.56
CA GLY A 78 -16.08 12.18 -3.68
C GLY A 78 -15.07 13.09 -4.37
N ALA A 79 -14.40 13.91 -3.61
CA ALA A 79 -13.19 14.62 -4.02
C ALA A 79 -11.95 13.84 -3.58
N TRP A 80 -10.88 13.88 -4.37
CA TRP A 80 -9.67 13.11 -4.11
C TRP A 80 -8.48 14.04 -3.92
N ILE A 81 -7.67 13.77 -2.91
CA ILE A 81 -6.44 14.50 -2.61
C ILE A 81 -5.25 13.55 -2.53
N GLY A 82 -4.09 13.99 -3.05
CA GLY A 82 -2.82 13.26 -3.07
C GLY A 82 -1.69 14.22 -2.69
N VAL A 83 -1.92 15.06 -1.68
CA VAL A 83 -0.93 15.98 -1.12
C VAL A 83 -0.73 15.66 0.36
N ASP A 84 0.40 16.08 0.91
CA ASP A 84 0.69 15.97 2.32
C ASP A 84 -0.17 16.94 3.18
N ARG A 85 -0.10 16.77 4.50
CA ARG A 85 -0.87 17.55 5.47
C ARG A 85 -0.53 19.04 5.38
N ALA A 86 0.75 19.42 5.33
CA ALA A 86 1.17 20.80 5.31
C ALA A 86 0.66 21.54 4.07
N THR A 87 0.73 20.88 2.91
CA THR A 87 0.17 21.40 1.65
C THR A 87 -1.35 21.55 1.72
N LEU A 88 -2.06 20.56 2.32
CA LEU A 88 -3.50 20.62 2.49
C LEU A 88 -3.92 21.76 3.43
N ASP A 89 -3.29 21.87 4.61
CA ASP A 89 -3.59 22.89 5.60
C ASP A 89 -3.36 24.30 5.02
N THR A 90 -2.23 24.50 4.32
CA THR A 90 -1.95 25.75 3.59
C THR A 90 -3.02 26.06 2.53
N ALA A 91 -3.47 25.05 1.78
CA ALA A 91 -4.53 25.25 0.77
C ALA A 91 -5.88 25.58 1.41
N ASN A 92 -6.17 25.01 2.58
CA ASN A 92 -7.38 25.30 3.35
C ASN A 92 -7.37 26.75 3.89
N GLU A 93 -6.30 27.16 4.54
CA GLU A 93 -6.09 28.52 5.06
C GLU A 93 -6.21 29.58 3.96
N LYS A 94 -5.60 29.34 2.80
CA LYS A 94 -5.64 30.26 1.64
C LYS A 94 -6.94 30.19 0.84
N GLY A 95 -7.93 29.39 1.25
CA GLY A 95 -9.22 29.25 0.57
C GLY A 95 -9.18 28.50 -0.76
N LYS A 96 -7.99 28.03 -1.20
CA LYS A 96 -7.82 27.25 -2.45
C LYS A 96 -8.58 25.94 -2.42
N LEU A 97 -8.60 25.27 -1.23
CA LEU A 97 -9.32 24.01 -1.04
C LEU A 97 -10.83 24.20 -1.25
N LYS A 98 -11.44 25.26 -0.70
CA LYS A 98 -12.87 25.56 -0.87
C LYS A 98 -13.26 25.67 -2.34
N GLY A 99 -12.48 26.39 -3.14
CA GLY A 99 -12.72 26.52 -4.58
C GLY A 99 -12.58 25.19 -5.34
N ALA A 100 -11.60 24.35 -4.97
CA ALA A 100 -11.41 23.03 -5.55
C ALA A 100 -12.55 22.07 -5.22
N LEU A 101 -13.02 22.09 -3.97
CA LEU A 101 -14.17 21.29 -3.50
C LEU A 101 -15.46 21.71 -4.21
N ALA A 102 -15.74 23.03 -4.33
CA ALA A 102 -16.91 23.54 -5.01
C ALA A 102 -16.98 23.06 -6.47
N ARG A 103 -15.85 23.07 -7.18
CA ARG A 103 -15.76 22.51 -8.55
C ARG A 103 -15.98 20.99 -8.58
N SER A 104 -15.38 20.26 -7.64
CA SER A 104 -15.48 18.80 -7.59
C SER A 104 -16.89 18.31 -7.28
N PHE A 105 -17.55 18.93 -6.30
CA PHE A 105 -18.92 18.59 -5.90
C PHE A 105 -20.00 19.26 -6.73
N LYS A 106 -19.63 20.23 -7.58
CA LYS A 106 -20.57 21.06 -8.36
C LYS A 106 -21.58 21.78 -7.44
N SER A 107 -21.11 22.29 -6.31
CA SER A 107 -21.92 22.97 -5.32
C SER A 107 -21.14 24.13 -4.70
N GLY A 108 -21.76 25.28 -4.58
CA GLY A 108 -21.19 26.44 -3.86
C GLY A 108 -21.30 26.33 -2.33
N ALA A 109 -22.20 25.47 -1.85
CA ALA A 109 -22.45 25.27 -0.43
C ALA A 109 -21.57 24.17 0.18
N VAL A 110 -20.27 24.13 -0.19
CA VAL A 110 -19.30 23.16 0.33
C VAL A 110 -18.32 23.88 1.22
N SER A 111 -18.08 23.30 2.40
CA SER A 111 -17.08 23.77 3.36
C SER A 111 -16.11 22.67 3.77
N ALA A 112 -14.90 23.08 4.15
CA ALA A 112 -13.92 22.20 4.78
C ALA A 112 -13.73 22.64 6.23
N PRO A 113 -13.72 21.71 7.20
CA PRO A 113 -13.34 22.03 8.58
C PRO A 113 -11.93 22.62 8.64
N ALA A 114 -11.69 23.53 9.58
CA ALA A 114 -10.36 24.11 9.75
C ALA A 114 -9.30 23.05 10.12
N ASP A 115 -9.71 22.01 10.84
CA ASP A 115 -8.90 20.89 11.29
C ASP A 115 -8.96 19.66 10.36
N LEU A 116 -9.36 19.85 9.10
CA LEU A 116 -9.51 18.73 8.13
C LEU A 116 -8.23 17.87 8.01
N GLY A 117 -7.05 18.50 8.02
CA GLY A 117 -5.77 17.78 7.99
C GLY A 117 -5.61 16.85 9.19
N ALA A 118 -5.92 17.33 10.40
CA ALA A 118 -5.88 16.51 11.61
C ALA A 118 -6.92 15.36 11.60
N GLN A 119 -8.11 15.62 11.06
CA GLN A 119 -9.13 14.58 10.89
C GLN A 119 -8.68 13.48 9.92
N ILE A 120 -8.04 13.85 8.80
CA ILE A 120 -7.50 12.89 7.83
C ILE A 120 -6.40 12.05 8.45
N GLU A 121 -5.45 12.66 9.14
CA GLU A 121 -4.38 11.96 9.85
C GLU A 121 -4.93 10.95 10.84
N THR A 122 -5.88 11.38 11.67
CA THR A 122 -6.56 10.51 12.65
C THR A 122 -7.24 9.31 11.95
N ALA A 123 -7.91 9.56 10.81
CA ALA A 123 -8.57 8.50 10.05
C ALA A 123 -7.58 7.52 9.41
N LEU A 124 -6.46 8.00 8.85
CA LEU A 124 -5.39 7.16 8.30
C LEU A 124 -4.71 6.33 9.38
N ARG A 125 -4.33 6.96 10.49
CA ARG A 125 -3.77 6.31 11.67
C ARG A 125 -4.69 5.16 12.14
N ARG A 126 -5.97 5.45 12.33
CA ARG A 126 -6.96 4.44 12.73
C ARG A 126 -7.07 3.31 11.72
N ALA A 127 -7.03 3.60 10.42
CA ALA A 127 -7.10 2.57 9.39
C ALA A 127 -5.91 1.60 9.45
N VAL A 128 -4.69 2.08 9.76
CA VAL A 128 -3.51 1.23 9.97
C VAL A 128 -3.66 0.38 11.23
N LEU A 129 -4.05 0.98 12.37
CA LEU A 129 -4.21 0.26 13.63
C LEU A 129 -5.28 -0.84 13.54
N ASP A 130 -6.43 -0.51 12.93
CA ASP A 130 -7.50 -1.49 12.66
C ASP A 130 -6.99 -2.65 11.79
N ARG A 131 -6.17 -2.34 10.76
CA ARG A 131 -5.58 -3.36 9.89
C ARG A 131 -4.62 -4.26 10.66
N LEU A 132 -3.72 -3.71 11.45
CA LEU A 132 -2.81 -4.49 12.31
C LEU A 132 -3.58 -5.40 13.26
N GLY A 133 -4.62 -4.89 13.89
CA GLY A 133 -5.48 -5.68 14.78
C GLY A 133 -6.20 -6.81 14.05
N LEU A 134 -6.64 -6.60 12.81
CA LEU A 134 -7.26 -7.65 11.98
C LEU A 134 -6.24 -8.74 11.62
N GLU A 135 -5.05 -8.37 11.16
CA GLU A 135 -4.02 -9.34 10.78
C GLU A 135 -3.48 -10.11 12.00
N ALA A 136 -3.44 -9.49 13.18
CA ALA A 136 -3.08 -10.17 14.42
C ALA A 136 -4.11 -11.23 14.80
N ARG A 137 -5.42 -10.93 14.68
CA ARG A 137 -6.50 -11.90 14.93
C ARG A 137 -6.54 -13.04 13.91
N ALA A 138 -6.13 -12.76 12.68
CA ALA A 138 -6.02 -13.75 11.61
C ALA A 138 -4.77 -14.65 11.73
N GLY A 139 -3.88 -14.38 12.71
CA GLY A 139 -2.64 -15.14 12.85
C GLY A 139 -1.52 -14.76 11.90
N ASN A 140 -1.70 -13.70 11.11
CA ASN A 140 -0.73 -13.24 10.10
C ASN A 140 0.38 -12.35 10.67
N LEU A 141 0.33 -12.03 11.99
CA LEU A 141 1.23 -11.10 12.65
C LEU A 141 1.90 -11.74 13.86
N LEU A 142 3.23 -11.62 13.91
CA LEU A 142 4.06 -11.97 15.06
C LEU A 142 4.44 -10.73 15.86
N SER A 143 4.55 -10.91 17.18
CA SER A 143 5.16 -9.93 18.10
C SER A 143 6.06 -10.67 19.09
N GLY A 144 7.05 -9.95 19.64
CA GLY A 144 8.10 -10.48 20.49
C GLY A 144 9.38 -10.78 19.71
N ALA A 145 10.50 -10.18 20.17
CA ALA A 145 11.76 -10.16 19.43
C ALA A 145 12.27 -11.56 19.02
N GLU A 146 12.25 -12.53 19.94
CA GLU A 146 12.73 -13.90 19.66
C GLU A 146 11.94 -14.60 18.57
N LYS A 147 10.58 -14.48 18.62
CA LYS A 147 9.70 -15.09 17.60
C LYS A 147 9.93 -14.45 16.24
N ILE A 148 10.06 -13.13 16.21
CA ILE A 148 10.32 -12.37 14.98
C ILE A 148 11.68 -12.75 14.42
N GLU A 149 12.73 -12.79 15.25
CA GLU A 149 14.08 -13.17 14.83
C GLU A 149 14.11 -14.56 14.21
N GLY A 150 13.48 -15.53 14.87
CA GLY A 150 13.42 -16.89 14.36
C GLY A 150 12.70 -17.01 13.01
N ALA A 151 11.57 -16.32 12.82
CA ALA A 151 10.84 -16.30 11.57
C ALA A 151 11.61 -15.52 10.48
N ALA A 152 12.23 -14.39 10.84
CA ALA A 152 13.01 -13.57 9.94
C ALA A 152 14.18 -14.33 9.32
N ARG A 153 14.97 -15.06 10.15
CA ARG A 153 16.08 -15.89 9.66
C ARG A 153 15.66 -17.04 8.74
N LYS A 154 14.41 -17.52 8.87
CA LYS A 154 13.84 -18.56 7.99
C LYS A 154 13.30 -18.01 6.67
N GLY A 155 13.22 -16.68 6.51
CA GLY A 155 12.61 -16.05 5.34
C GLY A 155 11.08 -15.98 5.37
N ASP A 156 10.47 -16.23 6.53
CA ASP A 156 9.00 -16.23 6.68
C ASP A 156 8.42 -14.82 6.89
N VAL A 157 9.27 -13.78 7.05
CA VAL A 157 8.83 -12.41 7.29
C VAL A 157 8.77 -11.61 5.99
N HIS A 158 7.58 -11.09 5.68
CA HIS A 158 7.32 -10.27 4.49
C HIS A 158 7.24 -8.77 4.77
N LEU A 159 7.10 -8.38 6.02
CA LEU A 159 7.14 -6.98 6.46
C LEU A 159 7.54 -6.93 7.93
N LEU A 160 8.56 -6.14 8.24
CA LEU A 160 9.02 -5.85 9.59
C LEU A 160 8.72 -4.40 9.93
N ILE A 161 8.16 -4.15 11.13
CA ILE A 161 7.78 -2.82 11.60
C ILE A 161 8.30 -2.63 13.02
N HIS A 162 8.89 -1.47 13.28
CA HIS A 162 9.39 -1.05 14.59
C HIS A 162 8.59 0.15 15.09
N ALA A 163 8.25 0.19 16.37
CA ALA A 163 7.70 1.37 17.01
C ALA A 163 8.70 2.54 16.93
N SER A 164 8.23 3.79 16.93
CA SER A 164 9.09 4.97 16.84
C SER A 164 10.10 5.04 17.99
N ASP A 165 9.71 4.60 19.18
CA ASP A 165 10.53 4.53 20.41
C ASP A 165 11.29 3.19 20.57
N ALA A 166 11.41 2.38 19.51
CA ALA A 166 12.19 1.15 19.54
C ALA A 166 13.68 1.45 19.69
N GLY A 167 14.35 0.75 20.60
CA GLY A 167 15.80 0.91 20.82
C GLY A 167 16.61 0.50 19.57
N ALA A 168 17.71 1.20 19.33
CA ALA A 168 18.58 1.00 18.17
C ALA A 168 19.09 -0.44 18.07
N ASP A 169 19.53 -1.03 19.18
CA ASP A 169 20.05 -2.40 19.23
C ASP A 169 18.99 -3.44 18.82
N GLY A 170 17.76 -3.30 19.35
CA GLY A 170 16.65 -4.20 19.02
C GLY A 170 16.27 -4.09 17.55
N ARG A 171 16.25 -2.88 16.99
CA ARG A 171 16.01 -2.65 15.56
C ARG A 171 17.09 -3.30 14.71
N SER A 172 18.36 -2.97 14.99
CA SER A 172 19.52 -3.47 14.23
C SER A 172 19.57 -5.00 14.21
N LYS A 173 19.31 -5.65 15.37
CA LYS A 173 19.29 -7.11 15.48
C LYS A 173 18.23 -7.75 14.60
N LEU A 174 17.01 -7.22 14.62
CA LEU A 174 15.89 -7.75 13.83
C LEU A 174 16.05 -7.45 12.35
N ASP A 175 16.55 -6.27 11.99
CA ASP A 175 16.87 -5.90 10.61
C ASP A 175 17.94 -6.84 10.03
N GLN A 176 18.97 -7.15 10.81
CA GLN A 176 20.00 -8.12 10.42
C GLN A 176 19.41 -9.51 10.19
N ALA A 177 18.59 -9.99 11.12
CA ALA A 177 17.93 -11.29 10.99
C ALA A 177 17.05 -11.36 9.74
N TRP A 178 16.32 -10.28 9.45
CA TRP A 178 15.45 -10.19 8.27
C TRP A 178 16.24 -10.18 6.96
N ARG A 179 17.34 -9.40 6.88
CA ARG A 179 18.26 -9.45 5.73
C ARG A 179 18.83 -10.84 5.47
N MET A 180 19.24 -11.53 6.54
CA MET A 180 19.80 -12.90 6.43
C MET A 180 18.77 -13.89 5.85
N GLY A 181 17.47 -13.69 6.11
CA GLY A 181 16.39 -14.46 5.52
C GLY A 181 15.91 -13.97 4.15
N GLY A 182 16.63 -13.04 3.51
CA GLY A 182 16.29 -12.52 2.18
C GLY A 182 15.28 -11.36 2.19
N GLY A 183 15.06 -10.71 3.34
CA GLY A 183 14.19 -9.55 3.46
C GLY A 183 14.86 -8.22 3.10
N GLU A 184 14.13 -7.13 3.29
CA GLU A 184 14.62 -5.77 3.04
C GLU A 184 15.73 -5.36 4.02
N PRO A 185 16.54 -4.34 3.68
CA PRO A 185 17.65 -3.89 4.53
C PRO A 185 17.24 -3.43 5.93
N GLN A 186 16.07 -2.81 6.05
CA GLN A 186 15.54 -2.25 7.29
C GLN A 186 14.01 -2.40 7.37
N GLY A 187 13.52 -2.62 8.59
CA GLY A 187 12.10 -2.57 8.88
C GLY A 187 11.54 -1.15 8.80
N LEU A 188 10.25 -1.04 8.55
CA LEU A 188 9.56 0.25 8.55
C LEU A 188 9.43 0.79 9.98
N VAL A 189 9.63 2.10 10.13
CA VAL A 189 9.36 2.77 11.39
C VAL A 189 7.87 3.16 11.41
N PHE A 190 7.17 2.69 12.43
CA PHE A 190 5.80 3.08 12.73
C PHE A 190 5.81 4.50 13.33
N PRO A 191 4.96 5.43 12.89
CA PRO A 191 5.00 6.82 13.34
C PRO A 191 4.61 7.06 14.80
N GLU A 192 4.23 6.01 15.53
CA GLU A 192 3.81 6.06 16.93
C GLU A 192 4.64 5.16 17.82
N GLU A 193 4.59 5.42 19.13
CA GLU A 193 5.30 4.65 20.15
C GLU A 193 4.69 3.26 20.39
N ARG A 194 5.44 2.39 21.07
CA ARG A 194 5.03 1.02 21.45
C ARG A 194 3.71 0.96 22.20
N ALA A 195 3.37 1.99 22.96
CA ALA A 195 2.11 2.05 23.73
C ALA A 195 0.90 1.93 22.80
N ILE A 196 0.95 2.60 21.65
CA ILE A 196 -0.13 2.61 20.66
C ILE A 196 -0.21 1.26 19.91
N LEU A 197 0.93 0.68 19.53
CA LEU A 197 0.98 -0.68 18.96
C LEU A 197 0.44 -1.71 19.94
N SER A 198 0.80 -1.61 21.21
CA SER A 198 0.34 -2.50 22.27
C SER A 198 -1.17 -2.46 22.42
N LEU A 199 -1.74 -1.25 22.45
CA LEU A 199 -3.18 -1.05 22.52
C LEU A 199 -3.91 -1.63 21.32
N ALA A 200 -3.42 -1.36 20.10
CA ALA A 200 -4.05 -1.82 18.86
C ALA A 200 -4.07 -3.36 18.75
N LEU A 201 -3.06 -4.02 19.30
CA LEU A 201 -2.92 -5.47 19.25
C LEU A 201 -3.48 -6.18 20.49
N GLY A 202 -3.96 -5.44 21.49
CA GLY A 202 -4.44 -6.00 22.75
C GLY A 202 -3.35 -6.79 23.51
N ARG A 203 -2.10 -6.33 23.43
CA ARG A 203 -0.90 -6.96 24.02
C ARG A 203 -0.11 -5.93 24.80
N GLN A 204 0.75 -6.40 25.71
CA GLN A 204 1.65 -5.50 26.44
C GLN A 204 3.02 -5.43 25.74
N ASN A 205 3.63 -4.25 25.80
CA ASN A 205 5.01 -3.98 25.39
C ASN A 205 5.37 -4.47 23.96
N VAL A 206 4.53 -4.11 22.99
CA VAL A 206 4.77 -4.43 21.58
C VAL A 206 5.67 -3.38 20.94
N VAL A 207 6.94 -3.69 20.79
CA VAL A 207 7.96 -2.79 20.21
C VAL A 207 8.17 -3.09 18.72
N HIS A 208 8.08 -4.36 18.34
CA HIS A 208 8.30 -4.85 16.99
C HIS A 208 7.17 -5.78 16.59
N VAL A 209 6.79 -5.70 15.32
CA VAL A 209 5.82 -6.62 14.70
C VAL A 209 6.33 -7.08 13.34
N ALA A 210 6.01 -8.32 12.99
CA ALA A 210 6.34 -8.90 11.69
C ALA A 210 5.10 -9.54 11.05
N LEU A 211 4.88 -9.31 9.76
CA LEU A 211 3.84 -9.96 8.96
C LEU A 211 4.46 -11.16 8.26
N ILE A 212 3.84 -12.34 8.43
CA ILE A 212 4.29 -13.63 7.89
C ILE A 212 3.42 -14.11 6.71
N ASP A 213 2.38 -13.39 6.37
CA ASP A 213 1.60 -13.60 5.15
C ASP A 213 1.88 -12.45 4.16
N ARG A 214 2.20 -12.79 2.91
CA ARG A 214 2.57 -11.80 1.89
C ARG A 214 1.43 -10.81 1.56
N ALA A 215 0.20 -11.30 1.48
CA ALA A 215 -0.95 -10.45 1.19
C ALA A 215 -1.29 -9.54 2.37
N ALA A 216 -1.18 -10.03 3.61
CA ALA A 216 -1.30 -9.24 4.83
C ALA A 216 -0.23 -8.15 4.90
N ALA A 217 1.02 -8.50 4.60
CA ALA A 217 2.14 -7.56 4.53
C ALA A 217 1.88 -6.43 3.52
N ALA A 218 1.43 -6.76 2.32
CA ALA A 218 1.09 -5.78 1.30
C ALA A 218 -0.04 -4.83 1.75
N ARG A 219 -1.09 -5.35 2.39
CA ARG A 219 -2.21 -4.54 2.90
C ARG A 219 -1.78 -3.59 4.02
N VAL A 220 -0.94 -4.07 4.96
CA VAL A 220 -0.44 -3.25 6.06
C VAL A 220 0.54 -2.20 5.54
N ARG A 221 1.47 -2.59 4.66
CA ARG A 221 2.43 -1.66 4.03
C ARG A 221 1.70 -0.54 3.31
N HIS A 222 0.76 -0.85 2.44
CA HIS A 222 -0.03 0.14 1.72
C HIS A 222 -0.74 1.13 2.65
N ALA A 223 -1.39 0.63 3.71
CA ALA A 223 -2.07 1.50 4.68
C ALA A 223 -1.07 2.42 5.43
N LEU A 224 0.09 1.87 5.81
CA LEU A 224 1.15 2.62 6.51
C LEU A 224 1.80 3.66 5.59
N ASP A 225 2.10 3.31 4.35
CA ASP A 225 2.71 4.21 3.38
C ASP A 225 1.81 5.41 3.07
N ARG A 226 0.48 5.19 2.94
CA ARG A 226 -0.49 6.29 2.79
C ARG A 226 -0.48 7.26 3.95
N TRP A 227 -0.42 6.72 5.17
CA TRP A 227 -0.36 7.57 6.37
C TRP A 227 0.96 8.33 6.43
N ARG A 228 2.10 7.66 6.21
CA ARG A 228 3.43 8.28 6.18
C ARG A 228 3.55 9.35 5.10
N ALA A 229 3.04 9.09 3.90
CA ALA A 229 3.01 10.06 2.81
C ALA A 229 2.20 11.31 3.17
N PHE A 230 1.10 11.13 3.91
CA PHE A 230 0.26 12.25 4.32
C PHE A 230 0.90 13.11 5.42
N ILE A 231 1.50 12.49 6.45
CA ILE A 231 2.15 13.25 7.53
C ILE A 231 3.46 13.91 7.10
N GLY A 232 4.02 13.47 5.95
CA GLY A 232 5.32 13.95 5.48
C GLY A 232 6.51 13.29 6.18
N PRO A 233 7.73 13.66 5.82
CA PRO A 233 8.94 13.12 6.45
C PRO A 233 8.98 13.53 7.92
N ASN A 234 9.02 12.55 8.80
CA ASN A 234 9.18 12.75 10.23
C ASN A 234 10.65 13.11 10.50
N GLU A 235 10.92 14.15 11.30
CA GLU A 235 12.30 14.61 11.61
C GLU A 235 13.20 13.48 12.14
N GLY A 236 12.62 12.47 12.80
CA GLY A 236 13.33 11.27 13.24
C GLY A 236 13.76 10.31 12.11
N GLN A 237 13.22 10.43 10.89
CA GLN A 237 13.63 9.65 9.72
C GLN A 237 14.74 10.33 8.91
N ILE A 238 14.85 11.64 8.96
CA ILE A 238 15.91 12.42 8.29
C ILE A 238 17.26 12.09 8.93
N ALA A 239 17.30 11.88 10.24
CA ALA A 239 18.52 11.52 10.98
C ALA A 239 19.04 10.11 10.64
N ALA A 240 18.17 9.18 10.22
CA ALA A 240 18.58 7.80 9.89
C ALA A 240 19.12 7.64 8.46
N THR A 241 18.83 8.60 7.57
CA THR A 241 19.32 8.62 6.17
C THR A 241 20.53 9.54 5.95
N ALA A 242 20.82 10.44 6.90
CA ALA A 242 22.06 11.22 6.91
C ALA A 242 23.18 10.36 7.51
N GLY A 243 24.02 9.80 6.68
CA GLY A 243 25.30 9.22 7.12
C GLY A 243 26.11 10.24 7.91
N PRO A 244 27.06 9.80 8.76
CA PRO A 244 27.89 10.72 9.55
C PRO A 244 28.59 11.70 8.60
N PRO A 245 28.71 12.99 9.01
CA PRO A 245 29.40 13.97 8.19
C PRO A 245 30.81 13.48 7.92
N VAL A 246 31.21 13.38 6.67
CA VAL A 246 32.60 13.14 6.25
C VAL A 246 33.42 14.31 6.78
N ALA A 247 34.23 14.02 7.80
CA ALA A 247 35.22 14.97 8.29
C ALA A 247 36.15 15.29 7.12
N SER A 248 36.09 16.51 6.61
CA SER A 248 37.04 17.05 5.69
C SER A 248 38.40 17.14 6.43
N ALA A 249 39.32 16.24 6.10
CA ALA A 249 40.70 16.36 6.46
C ALA A 249 41.25 17.62 5.75
N VAL A 250 41.44 18.69 6.48
CA VAL A 250 42.25 19.82 6.05
C VAL A 250 43.72 19.40 6.33
N ASP A 251 44.36 18.93 5.28
CA ASP A 251 45.81 18.80 5.29
C ASP A 251 46.41 20.21 5.38
N GLY A 252 46.87 20.56 6.57
CA GLY A 252 47.75 21.72 6.79
C GLY A 252 49.16 21.36 6.31
N TYR A 253 49.52 21.86 5.16
CA TYR A 253 50.89 21.88 4.69
C TYR A 253 51.47 23.24 5.08
N GLU A 254 52.24 23.29 6.19
CA GLU A 254 53.20 24.35 6.47
C GLU A 254 54.61 23.83 6.15
N GLY A 255 55.22 24.46 5.14
CA GLY A 255 56.62 24.39 4.82
C GLY A 255 57.27 25.74 5.05
#